data_ddedff78edd8ae26a9d8581d0b25d079
#
_entry.id   ddedff78edd8ae26a9d8581d0b25d079
#
_cell.length_a   1.000
_cell.length_b   1.000
_cell.length_c   1.000
_cell.angle_alpha   90.00
_cell.angle_beta   90.00
_cell.angle_gamma   90.00
#
_symmetry.space_group_name_H-M   'P 1'
#
loop_
_entity.id
_entity.type
_entity.pdbx_description
1 polymer ?
#
loop_
_entity_poly.entity_id
_entity_poly.type
_entity_poly.pdbx_seq_one_letter_code
_entity_poly.pdbx_strand_id
1 'polypeptide(L)'
;VLKTYLGVENRKEALRGAKFVVNAIQVGFYEPCTVIDFEIPKKYGLRQTIADTLGIGGIMRALRTIPVLEDFARDMEEVCPDALFLNYTNPMAMLSGYMQRYTGVQTVGLCHSVQTCSQHLLESLGMEDKLEGRKELIAGINHMAWLLSIQDKDGNDLYPDCLLYTSDAA
;
A
#
# COMPACT_ATOMS: atom_id res chain seq x y z
N VAL A 1 -0.23 -22.14 -18.55
CA VAL A 1 -1.44 -21.73 -19.27
C VAL A 1 -2.12 -20.64 -18.44
N LEU A 2 -2.40 -19.49 -19.04
CA LEU A 2 -3.18 -18.42 -18.43
C LEU A 2 -4.67 -18.78 -18.48
N LYS A 3 -5.37 -18.65 -17.35
CA LYS A 3 -6.82 -18.77 -17.28
C LYS A 3 -7.41 -17.44 -16.82
N THR A 4 -8.57 -17.09 -17.33
CA THR A 4 -9.31 -15.88 -16.94
C THR A 4 -10.68 -16.26 -16.39
N TYR A 5 -11.10 -15.55 -15.35
CA TYR A 5 -12.38 -15.74 -14.69
C TYR A 5 -13.05 -14.38 -14.54
N LEU A 6 -14.34 -14.31 -14.80
CA LEU A 6 -15.13 -13.09 -14.69
C LEU A 6 -16.33 -13.34 -13.78
N GLY A 7 -16.64 -12.36 -12.95
CA GLY A 7 -17.80 -12.40 -12.06
C GLY A 7 -17.53 -13.05 -10.69
N VAL A 8 -18.35 -12.68 -9.72
CA VAL A 8 -18.24 -13.15 -8.33
C VAL A 8 -18.51 -14.67 -8.26
N GLU A 9 -19.38 -15.17 -9.10
CA GLU A 9 -19.73 -16.58 -9.19
C GLU A 9 -18.56 -17.51 -9.56
N ASN A 10 -17.55 -16.98 -10.22
CA ASN A 10 -16.35 -17.71 -10.63
C ASN A 10 -15.15 -17.51 -9.69
N ARG A 11 -15.30 -16.69 -8.63
CA ARG A 11 -14.20 -16.31 -7.74
C ARG A 11 -13.58 -17.50 -7.01
N LYS A 12 -14.38 -18.41 -6.47
CA LYS A 12 -13.88 -19.63 -5.81
C LYS A 12 -13.08 -20.52 -6.75
N GLU A 13 -13.53 -20.66 -7.98
CA GLU A 13 -12.80 -21.46 -8.98
C GLU A 13 -11.48 -20.80 -9.38
N ALA A 14 -11.47 -19.46 -9.48
CA ALA A 14 -10.24 -18.70 -9.74
C ALA A 14 -9.22 -18.82 -8.59
N LEU A 15 -9.68 -18.89 -7.35
CA LEU A 15 -8.84 -18.97 -6.16
C LEU A 15 -8.39 -20.40 -5.81
N ARG A 16 -9.08 -21.42 -6.32
CA ARG A 16 -8.88 -22.82 -5.93
C ARG A 16 -7.44 -23.27 -6.10
N GLY A 17 -6.82 -23.67 -4.98
CA GLY A 17 -5.46 -24.18 -4.94
C GLY A 17 -4.38 -23.13 -5.21
N ALA A 18 -4.72 -21.84 -5.17
CA ALA A 18 -3.74 -20.76 -5.26
C ALA A 18 -2.77 -20.82 -4.08
N LYS A 19 -1.49 -20.52 -4.33
CA LYS A 19 -0.46 -20.32 -3.29
C LYS A 19 -0.30 -18.84 -2.97
N PHE A 20 -0.51 -17.98 -3.95
CA PHE A 20 -0.44 -16.54 -3.83
C PHE A 20 -1.66 -15.92 -4.48
N VAL A 21 -2.24 -14.94 -3.81
CA VAL A 21 -3.36 -14.15 -4.33
C VAL A 21 -2.94 -12.68 -4.30
N VAL A 22 -2.83 -12.07 -5.47
CA VAL A 22 -2.51 -10.64 -5.58
C VAL A 22 -3.79 -9.85 -5.70
N ASN A 23 -4.04 -8.96 -4.75
CA ASN A 23 -5.21 -8.10 -4.71
C ASN A 23 -4.89 -6.68 -5.16
N ALA A 24 -5.56 -6.23 -6.22
CA ALA A 24 -5.45 -4.89 -6.78
C ALA A 24 -6.82 -4.35 -7.22
N ILE A 25 -7.85 -4.58 -6.40
CA ILE A 25 -9.21 -4.13 -6.69
C ILE A 25 -9.43 -2.66 -6.35
N GLN A 26 -10.41 -2.04 -6.99
CA GLN A 26 -10.90 -0.72 -6.62
C GLN A 26 -12.42 -0.73 -6.56
N VAL A 27 -12.98 -0.67 -5.34
CA VAL A 27 -14.42 -0.64 -5.11
C VAL A 27 -14.93 0.79 -5.26
N GLY A 28 -15.93 0.98 -6.13
CA GLY A 28 -16.56 2.28 -6.38
C GLY A 28 -15.84 3.16 -7.40
N PHE A 29 -14.76 2.67 -8.00
CA PHE A 29 -13.95 3.33 -9.02
C PHE A 29 -13.41 4.71 -8.62
N TYR A 30 -12.68 5.35 -9.53
CA TYR A 30 -12.21 6.71 -9.34
C TYR A 30 -13.42 7.69 -9.33
N GLU A 31 -14.25 7.60 -10.33
CA GLU A 31 -15.54 8.27 -10.35
C GLU A 31 -16.67 7.23 -10.14
N PRO A 32 -17.59 7.49 -9.22
CA PRO A 32 -17.74 8.71 -8.42
C PRO A 32 -17.00 8.67 -7.07
N CYS A 33 -16.58 7.50 -6.58
CA CYS A 33 -16.31 7.33 -5.15
C CYS A 33 -15.03 8.02 -4.69
N THR A 34 -13.91 7.90 -5.42
CA THR A 34 -12.66 8.58 -5.03
C THR A 34 -12.82 10.10 -5.09
N VAL A 35 -13.50 10.62 -6.12
CA VAL A 35 -13.80 12.05 -6.22
C VAL A 35 -14.62 12.53 -5.02
N ILE A 36 -15.63 11.78 -4.61
CA ILE A 36 -16.47 12.10 -3.44
C ILE A 36 -15.63 12.09 -2.16
N ASP A 37 -14.72 11.11 -2.00
CA ASP A 37 -13.83 10.97 -0.85
C ASP A 37 -12.89 12.19 -0.70
N PHE A 38 -12.58 12.91 -1.77
CA PHE A 38 -11.85 14.18 -1.75
C PHE A 38 -12.76 15.39 -1.52
N GLU A 39 -13.87 15.48 -2.25
CA GLU A 39 -14.69 16.68 -2.26
C GLU A 39 -15.53 16.88 -0.98
N ILE A 40 -15.95 15.79 -0.31
CA ILE A 40 -16.71 15.93 0.94
C ILE A 40 -15.83 16.52 2.06
N PRO A 41 -14.64 15.98 2.38
CA PRO A 41 -13.78 16.58 3.40
C PRO A 41 -13.42 18.04 3.12
N LYS A 42 -13.23 18.41 1.87
CA LYS A 42 -12.93 19.75 1.41
C LYS A 42 -14.02 20.76 1.81
N LYS A 43 -15.29 20.36 1.78
CA LYS A 43 -16.41 21.19 2.23
C LYS A 43 -16.36 21.54 3.73
N TYR A 44 -15.64 20.75 4.51
CA TYR A 44 -15.43 20.95 5.93
C TYR A 44 -14.05 21.56 6.23
N GLY A 45 -13.36 22.10 5.24
CA GLY A 45 -12.06 22.74 5.39
C GLY A 45 -10.88 21.77 5.57
N LEU A 46 -11.09 20.47 5.36
CA LEU A 46 -10.04 19.46 5.46
C LEU A 46 -9.32 19.34 4.12
N ARG A 47 -8.03 19.65 4.11
CA ARG A 47 -7.17 19.44 2.94
C ARG A 47 -6.58 18.05 3.00
N GLN A 48 -6.99 17.19 2.08
CA GLN A 48 -6.48 15.82 1.94
C GLN A 48 -5.65 15.72 0.67
N THR A 49 -4.44 15.16 0.78
CA THR A 49 -3.53 14.95 -0.35
C THR A 49 -3.54 13.49 -0.81
N ILE A 50 -3.70 12.55 0.11
CA ILE A 50 -3.74 11.10 -0.17
C ILE A 50 -5.05 10.55 0.42
N ALA A 51 -6.18 11.14 0.00
CA ALA A 51 -7.51 10.88 0.56
C ALA A 51 -8.03 9.46 0.34
N ASP A 52 -7.46 8.72 -0.59
CA ASP A 52 -7.81 7.31 -0.83
C ASP A 52 -7.06 6.34 0.10
N THR A 53 -6.13 6.82 0.92
CA THR A 53 -5.29 5.99 1.79
C THR A 53 -5.23 6.45 3.24
N LEU A 54 -5.46 7.74 3.50
CA LEU A 54 -5.37 8.35 4.82
C LEU A 54 -6.55 9.30 5.07
N GLY A 55 -6.74 9.68 6.35
CA GLY A 55 -7.78 10.62 6.75
C GLY A 55 -9.20 10.11 6.50
N ILE A 56 -10.16 11.03 6.44
CA ILE A 56 -11.59 10.71 6.29
C ILE A 56 -11.88 10.02 4.97
N GLY A 57 -11.28 10.45 3.87
CA GLY A 57 -11.45 9.81 2.55
C GLY A 57 -10.96 8.37 2.56
N GLY A 58 -9.79 8.12 3.16
CA GLY A 58 -9.26 6.77 3.35
C GLY A 58 -10.16 5.89 4.21
N ILE A 59 -10.71 6.42 5.31
CA ILE A 59 -11.66 5.70 6.16
C ILE A 59 -12.91 5.31 5.36
N MET A 60 -13.50 6.23 4.61
CA MET A 60 -14.70 5.96 3.81
C MET A 60 -14.43 4.92 2.72
N ARG A 61 -13.27 5.00 2.08
CA ARG A 61 -12.84 3.99 1.11
C ARG A 61 -12.62 2.61 1.76
N ALA A 62 -12.01 2.55 2.94
CA ALA A 62 -11.85 1.30 3.69
C ALA A 62 -13.20 0.68 4.03
N LEU A 63 -14.13 1.44 4.58
CA LEU A 63 -15.47 0.96 4.94
C LEU A 63 -16.25 0.43 3.72
N ARG A 64 -16.03 1.00 2.55
CA ARG A 64 -16.63 0.54 1.30
C ARG A 64 -15.97 -0.74 0.77
N THR A 65 -14.68 -0.93 1.02
CA THR A 65 -13.88 -2.02 0.46
C THR A 65 -13.86 -3.26 1.35
N ILE A 66 -13.89 -3.09 2.66
CA ILE A 66 -13.83 -4.18 3.65
C ILE A 66 -14.87 -5.28 3.39
N PRO A 67 -16.16 -5.00 3.13
CA PRO A 67 -17.13 -6.07 2.88
C PRO A 67 -16.76 -6.95 1.69
N VAL A 68 -16.18 -6.35 0.64
CA VAL A 68 -15.74 -7.10 -0.54
C VAL A 68 -14.53 -7.98 -0.21
N LEU A 69 -13.57 -7.46 0.59
CA LEU A 69 -12.43 -8.25 1.04
C LEU A 69 -12.84 -9.38 2.00
N GLU A 70 -13.85 -9.16 2.83
CA GLU A 70 -14.40 -10.20 3.71
C GLU A 70 -14.97 -11.35 2.89
N ASP A 71 -15.67 -11.06 1.79
CA ASP A 71 -16.14 -12.10 0.88
C ASP A 71 -14.99 -12.86 0.21
N PHE A 72 -13.92 -12.16 -0.18
CA PHE A 72 -12.69 -12.81 -0.68
C PHE A 72 -12.06 -13.71 0.40
N ALA A 73 -11.98 -13.23 1.64
CA ALA A 73 -11.41 -14.00 2.73
C ALA A 73 -12.18 -15.30 2.98
N ARG A 74 -13.51 -15.25 3.05
CA ARG A 74 -14.36 -16.44 3.20
C ARG A 74 -14.15 -17.45 2.08
N ASP A 75 -14.06 -16.97 0.85
CA ASP A 75 -13.83 -17.86 -0.29
C ASP A 75 -12.41 -18.46 -0.25
N MET A 76 -11.39 -17.68 0.16
CA MET A 76 -10.02 -18.17 0.31
C MET A 76 -9.90 -19.21 1.43
N GLU A 77 -10.52 -18.97 2.58
CA GLU A 77 -10.55 -19.93 3.70
C GLU A 77 -11.14 -21.27 3.28
N GLU A 78 -12.10 -21.28 2.34
CA GLU A 78 -12.72 -22.50 1.82
C GLU A 78 -11.85 -23.23 0.78
N VAL A 79 -11.24 -22.50 -0.18
CA VAL A 79 -10.65 -23.13 -1.38
C VAL A 79 -9.13 -23.04 -1.48
N CYS A 80 -8.47 -22.17 -0.68
CA CYS A 80 -7.02 -22.02 -0.61
C CYS A 80 -6.55 -21.45 0.75
N PRO A 81 -6.83 -22.13 1.88
CA PRO A 81 -6.60 -21.60 3.23
C PRO A 81 -5.12 -21.28 3.53
N ASP A 82 -4.19 -21.93 2.86
CA ASP A 82 -2.75 -21.72 3.05
C ASP A 82 -2.17 -20.66 2.11
N ALA A 83 -3.00 -20.00 1.29
CA ALA A 83 -2.54 -18.99 0.35
C ALA A 83 -2.10 -17.70 1.05
N LEU A 84 -1.01 -17.09 0.56
CA LEU A 84 -0.59 -15.76 0.99
C LEU A 84 -1.32 -14.70 0.16
N PHE A 85 -2.05 -13.83 0.84
CA PHE A 85 -2.76 -12.69 0.24
C PHE A 85 -1.86 -11.45 0.21
N LEU A 86 -1.51 -11.02 -0.99
CA LEU A 86 -0.64 -9.88 -1.26
C LEU A 86 -1.49 -8.67 -1.63
N ASN A 87 -1.68 -7.76 -0.69
CA ASN A 87 -2.60 -6.64 -0.85
C ASN A 87 -1.93 -5.37 -1.37
N TYR A 88 -2.24 -4.97 -2.60
CA TYR A 88 -1.90 -3.67 -3.19
C TYR A 88 -3.06 -2.66 -3.12
N THR A 89 -4.24 -3.10 -2.73
CA THR A 89 -5.42 -2.23 -2.66
C THR A 89 -5.30 -1.25 -1.50
N ASN A 90 -5.58 0.01 -1.77
CA ASN A 90 -5.63 1.06 -0.76
C ASN A 90 -7.04 1.25 -0.17
N PRO A 91 -7.14 1.68 1.08
CA PRO A 91 -6.08 2.04 2.04
C PRO A 91 -5.35 0.80 2.59
N MET A 92 -4.10 0.59 2.17
CA MET A 92 -3.38 -0.66 2.41
C MET A 92 -3.27 -1.00 3.90
N ALA A 93 -2.94 -0.04 4.76
CA ALA A 93 -2.80 -0.26 6.20
C ALA A 93 -4.11 -0.70 6.85
N MET A 94 -5.24 -0.05 6.51
CA MET A 94 -6.56 -0.39 7.07
C MET A 94 -7.04 -1.74 6.57
N LEU A 95 -6.93 -2.00 5.28
CA LEU A 95 -7.42 -3.23 4.65
C LEU A 95 -6.59 -4.45 5.08
N SER A 96 -5.25 -4.33 5.06
CA SER A 96 -4.38 -5.42 5.51
C SER A 96 -4.53 -5.66 7.02
N GLY A 97 -4.66 -4.59 7.81
CA GLY A 97 -4.91 -4.69 9.25
C GLY A 97 -6.25 -5.36 9.56
N TYR A 98 -7.30 -5.08 8.78
CA TYR A 98 -8.58 -5.78 8.89
C TYR A 98 -8.42 -7.28 8.59
N MET A 99 -7.82 -7.62 7.45
CA MET A 99 -7.61 -9.00 7.04
C MET A 99 -6.83 -9.80 8.10
N GLN A 100 -5.72 -9.24 8.60
CA GLN A 100 -4.88 -9.89 9.62
C GLN A 100 -5.58 -10.08 10.98
N ARG A 101 -6.50 -9.19 11.34
CA ARG A 101 -7.15 -9.19 12.65
C ARG A 101 -8.45 -9.99 12.69
N TYR A 102 -9.20 -9.98 11.61
CA TYR A 102 -10.58 -10.47 11.58
C TYR A 102 -10.82 -11.65 10.64
N THR A 103 -9.78 -12.12 9.93
CA THR A 103 -9.87 -13.30 9.05
C THR A 103 -8.74 -14.27 9.33
N GLY A 104 -8.88 -15.53 8.85
CA GLY A 104 -7.84 -16.55 8.91
C GLY A 104 -6.81 -16.44 7.76
N VAL A 105 -6.96 -15.46 6.85
CA VAL A 105 -6.12 -15.35 5.66
C VAL A 105 -4.79 -14.71 5.98
N GLN A 106 -3.68 -15.40 5.67
CA GLN A 106 -2.33 -14.83 5.78
C GLN A 106 -2.19 -13.66 4.81
N THR A 107 -2.01 -12.45 5.35
CA THR A 107 -2.04 -11.22 4.55
C THR A 107 -0.77 -10.39 4.73
N VAL A 108 -0.23 -9.89 3.63
CA VAL A 108 0.85 -8.90 3.59
C VAL A 108 0.41 -7.70 2.76
N GLY A 109 0.52 -6.50 3.32
CA GLY A 109 0.33 -5.25 2.59
C GLY A 109 1.60 -4.85 1.84
N LEU A 110 1.46 -4.47 0.59
CA LEU A 110 2.55 -4.08 -0.29
C LEU A 110 2.39 -2.65 -0.79
N CYS A 111 3.51 -1.94 -0.90
CA CYS A 111 3.57 -0.58 -1.44
C CYS A 111 4.90 -0.36 -2.15
N HIS A 112 4.90 0.42 -3.23
CA HIS A 112 6.11 0.79 -3.97
C HIS A 112 6.96 1.82 -3.23
N SER A 113 6.36 2.62 -2.35
CA SER A 113 7.01 3.79 -1.73
C SER A 113 8.30 3.46 -0.98
N VAL A 114 8.37 2.30 -0.30
CA VAL A 114 9.60 1.88 0.39
C VAL A 114 10.75 1.68 -0.59
N GLN A 115 10.49 1.06 -1.73
CA GLN A 115 11.50 0.77 -2.75
C GLN A 115 11.94 2.02 -3.53
N THR A 116 11.02 2.95 -3.77
CA THR A 116 11.26 4.10 -4.66
C THR A 116 11.63 5.36 -3.90
N CYS A 117 11.24 5.51 -2.63
CA CYS A 117 11.46 6.72 -1.85
C CYS A 117 12.95 7.04 -1.69
N SER A 118 13.75 6.08 -1.21
CA SER A 118 15.18 6.29 -1.01
C SER A 118 15.93 6.48 -2.34
N GLN A 119 15.48 5.81 -3.40
CA GLN A 119 16.02 6.02 -4.73
C GLN A 119 15.78 7.46 -5.21
N HIS A 120 14.54 7.91 -5.23
CA HIS A 120 14.19 9.26 -5.68
C HIS A 120 14.84 10.34 -4.80
N LEU A 121 14.99 10.08 -3.49
CA LEU A 121 15.71 10.99 -2.60
C LEU A 121 17.15 11.17 -3.07
N LEU A 122 17.91 10.08 -3.22
CA LEU A 122 19.32 10.14 -3.63
C LEU A 122 19.48 10.73 -5.05
N GLU A 123 18.62 10.36 -5.99
CA GLU A 123 18.60 10.94 -7.34
C GLU A 123 18.35 12.45 -7.30
N SER A 124 17.40 12.90 -6.48
CA SER A 124 17.07 14.33 -6.34
C SER A 124 18.20 15.14 -5.73
N LEU A 125 19.10 14.49 -4.98
CA LEU A 125 20.24 15.09 -4.33
C LEU A 125 21.55 14.96 -5.16
N GLY A 126 21.50 14.37 -6.35
CA GLY A 126 22.68 14.12 -7.19
C GLY A 126 23.64 13.09 -6.60
N MET A 127 23.09 12.12 -5.84
CA MET A 127 23.84 11.06 -5.14
C MET A 127 23.58 9.68 -5.78
N GLU A 128 23.45 9.61 -7.10
CA GLU A 128 23.15 8.38 -7.86
C GLU A 128 24.23 7.30 -7.67
N ASP A 129 25.46 7.70 -7.40
CA ASP A 129 26.59 6.80 -7.10
C ASP A 129 26.39 6.00 -5.80
N LYS A 130 25.47 6.43 -4.93
CA LYS A 130 25.11 5.77 -3.68
C LYS A 130 23.91 4.83 -3.78
N LEU A 131 23.31 4.69 -4.96
CA LEU A 131 22.12 3.86 -5.14
C LEU A 131 22.39 2.37 -5.00
N GLU A 132 23.52 1.91 -5.53
CA GLU A 132 23.87 0.49 -5.52
C GLU A 132 24.23 0.02 -4.11
N GLY A 133 23.57 -1.05 -3.65
CA GLY A 133 23.85 -1.67 -2.35
C GLY A 133 23.43 -0.84 -1.13
N ARG A 134 22.68 0.26 -1.33
CA ARG A 134 22.14 1.06 -0.23
C ARG A 134 21.22 0.23 0.66
N LYS A 135 21.13 0.63 1.91
CA LYS A 135 20.24 0.05 2.91
C LYS A 135 19.44 1.15 3.56
N GLU A 136 18.13 0.98 3.60
CA GLU A 136 17.21 1.90 4.25
C GLU A 136 16.42 1.21 5.38
N LEU A 137 16.15 1.94 6.44
CA LEU A 137 15.22 1.56 7.49
C LEU A 137 14.06 2.55 7.48
N ILE A 138 12.87 2.05 7.17
CA ILE A 138 11.64 2.83 7.11
C ILE A 138 10.64 2.21 8.07
N ALA A 139 10.01 3.03 8.91
CA ALA A 139 8.98 2.58 9.84
C ALA A 139 7.85 3.60 9.97
N GLY A 140 6.62 3.09 10.09
CA GLY A 140 5.42 3.88 10.22
C GLY A 140 4.23 3.22 9.53
N ILE A 141 3.13 3.97 9.44
CA ILE A 141 1.95 3.52 8.69
C ILE A 141 2.15 3.77 7.20
N ASN A 142 1.56 2.94 6.35
CA ASN A 142 1.61 3.10 4.90
C ASN A 142 1.24 4.55 4.48
N HIS A 143 2.05 5.14 3.61
CA HIS A 143 2.00 6.53 3.13
C HIS A 143 2.21 7.61 4.21
N MET A 144 2.51 7.24 5.45
CA MET A 144 2.89 8.13 6.54
C MET A 144 3.97 7.45 7.41
N ALA A 145 5.09 7.13 6.79
CA ALA A 145 6.23 6.48 7.43
C ALA A 145 7.44 7.42 7.50
N TRP A 146 8.38 7.08 8.36
CA TRP A 146 9.63 7.80 8.56
C TRP A 146 10.78 7.01 7.96
N LEU A 147 11.64 7.68 7.21
CA LEU A 147 12.96 7.17 6.86
C LEU A 147 13.86 7.35 8.10
N LEU A 148 14.14 6.26 8.80
CA LEU A 148 14.89 6.27 10.06
C LEU A 148 16.41 6.24 9.83
N SER A 149 16.86 5.56 8.78
CA SER A 149 18.25 5.56 8.37
C SER A 149 18.38 5.26 6.88
N ILE A 150 19.43 5.77 6.28
CA ILE A 150 19.85 5.43 4.93
C ILE A 150 21.38 5.31 4.90
N GLN A 151 21.90 4.22 4.39
CA GLN A 151 23.32 3.90 4.36
C GLN A 151 23.75 3.49 2.95
N ASP A 152 25.00 3.77 2.60
CA ASP A 152 25.61 3.24 1.40
C ASP A 152 25.97 1.75 1.55
N LYS A 153 26.53 1.15 0.49
CA LYS A 153 26.96 -0.25 0.48
C LYS A 153 28.03 -0.59 1.55
N ASP A 154 28.80 0.40 1.95
CA ASP A 154 29.92 0.27 2.90
C ASP A 154 29.44 0.54 4.35
N GLY A 155 28.17 0.89 4.53
CA GLY A 155 27.54 1.16 5.82
C GLY A 155 27.71 2.60 6.32
N ASN A 156 28.20 3.52 5.48
CA ASN A 156 28.29 4.93 5.85
C ASN A 156 26.88 5.54 5.86
N ASP A 157 26.62 6.35 6.89
CA ASP A 157 25.35 7.06 7.02
C ASP A 157 25.26 8.21 6.00
N LEU A 158 24.21 8.16 5.18
CA LEU A 158 23.92 9.19 4.17
C LEU A 158 22.93 10.25 4.67
N TYR A 159 22.35 10.06 5.84
CA TYR A 159 21.31 10.94 6.37
C TYR A 159 21.80 12.39 6.60
N PRO A 160 23.02 12.62 7.13
CA PRO A 160 23.55 13.97 7.28
C PRO A 160 23.63 14.73 5.94
N ASP A 161 24.10 14.07 4.87
CA ASP A 161 24.21 14.68 3.54
C ASP A 161 22.82 15.01 2.97
N CYS A 162 21.84 14.14 3.17
CA CYS A 162 20.45 14.38 2.78
C CYS A 162 19.85 15.61 3.49
N LEU A 163 20.16 15.80 4.79
CA LEU A 163 19.67 16.94 5.57
C LEU A 163 20.33 18.26 5.18
N LEU A 164 21.63 18.26 4.91
CA LEU A 164 22.34 19.46 4.46
C LEU A 164 21.75 20.03 3.17
N TYR A 165 21.43 19.18 2.22
CA TYR A 165 20.84 19.59 0.95
C TYR A 165 19.44 20.20 1.09
N THR A 166 18.67 19.77 2.08
CA THR A 166 17.32 20.31 2.34
C THR A 166 17.36 21.61 3.15
N SER A 167 18.42 21.88 3.89
CA SER A 167 18.56 23.12 4.68
C SER A 167 19.00 24.32 3.83
N ASP A 168 19.73 24.09 2.74
CA ASP A 168 20.21 25.15 1.84
C ASP A 168 19.19 25.52 0.74
N ALA A 169 18.06 24.83 0.68
CA ALA A 169 16.97 25.07 -0.28
C ALA A 169 15.83 25.95 0.29
N ALA A 170 16.00 26.58 1.46
CA ALA A 170 15.01 27.42 2.11
C ALA A 170 15.25 28.93 1.88
#